data_4ccacc226e11afadce6357abcb1cbae8
#
_entry.id   4ccacc226e11afadce6357abcb1cbae8
#
_cell.length_a   1.000
_cell.length_b   1.000
_cell.length_c   1.000
_cell.angle_alpha   90.00
_cell.angle_beta   90.00
_cell.angle_gamma   90.00
#
_symmetry.space_group_name_H-M   'P 1'
#
loop_
_entity.id
_entity.type
_entity.pdbx_description
1 polymer ?
#
loop_
_entity_poly.entity_id
_entity_poly.type
_entity_poly.pdbx_seq_one_letter_code
_entity_poly.pdbx_strand_id
1 'polypeptide(L)'
;EAINLLLKKRNKMAKEHFDRSKPHCNIGTIGHVDHGKTTLTAAICTTLAANGLAAAKRFDEIDNAPEEKARGITINTSHVEYTTANRHYAHVDCPGHADYVKNMVTGAAQMDGAILVVAATDGPMPQTREHILLAHQVGVPKIVVFMNKCDMVDDAEILDLVEMEVRELLSKYEFDGDGTPIIRGSALQALNGEKEWQDKVMELMAACDEYIPLPQRETDKPFLMPIEDIFTITGRGTVATGRIERGVVHLNDKVERVGLGETVEYVVTGVEMFRKLLDDAQAGDNVGLLLRGAEKKDVVRGMVLAAPKSVTPHTEFKAEIYVLTKDEG
;
A
#
# COMPACT_ATOMS: atom_id res chain seq x y z
N GLU A 1 -32.29 29.56 7.86
CA GLU A 1 -31.03 29.09 8.45
C GLU A 1 -31.08 27.59 8.77
N ALA A 2 -32.11 27.05 9.43
CA ALA A 2 -32.24 25.62 9.76
C ALA A 2 -32.31 24.71 8.52
N ILE A 3 -32.98 25.13 7.44
CA ILE A 3 -33.02 24.37 6.17
C ILE A 3 -31.64 24.33 5.48
N ASN A 4 -30.88 25.41 5.51
CA ASN A 4 -29.53 25.48 4.99
C ASN A 4 -28.55 24.64 5.83
N LEU A 5 -28.76 24.54 7.15
CA LEU A 5 -27.99 23.70 8.04
C LEU A 5 -28.31 22.20 7.84
N LEU A 6 -29.58 21.87 7.58
CA LEU A 6 -30.02 20.51 7.21
C LEU A 6 -29.53 20.09 5.82
N LEU A 7 -29.55 21.01 4.85
CA LEU A 7 -28.98 20.78 3.52
C LEU A 7 -27.45 20.61 3.56
N LYS A 8 -26.73 21.42 4.37
CA LYS A 8 -25.32 21.25 4.63
C LYS A 8 -24.98 19.93 5.38
N LYS A 9 -25.84 19.52 6.34
CA LYS A 9 -25.69 18.20 6.99
C LYS A 9 -26.01 17.04 6.04
N ARG A 10 -26.99 17.17 5.16
CA ARG A 10 -27.35 16.16 4.15
C ARG A 10 -26.33 16.05 3.05
N ASN A 11 -25.69 17.14 2.61
CA ASN A 11 -24.56 17.13 1.69
C ASN A 11 -23.27 16.59 2.34
N LYS A 12 -23.13 16.70 3.68
CA LYS A 12 -22.00 16.08 4.41
C LYS A 12 -22.15 14.56 4.59
N MET A 13 -23.33 14.00 4.28
CA MET A 13 -23.64 12.56 4.33
C MET A 13 -23.64 11.87 2.95
N ALA A 14 -23.53 12.61 1.84
CA ALA A 14 -23.29 12.02 0.53
C ALA A 14 -21.80 11.69 0.45
N LYS A 15 -21.44 10.39 0.35
CA LYS A 15 -20.06 9.99 0.08
C LYS A 15 -19.62 10.60 -1.24
N GLU A 16 -18.41 11.12 -1.27
CA GLU A 16 -17.79 11.63 -2.50
C GLU A 16 -17.57 10.50 -3.50
N HIS A 17 -17.66 10.80 -4.79
CA HIS A 17 -17.25 9.90 -5.85
C HIS A 17 -15.74 10.00 -6.05
N PHE A 18 -15.11 8.87 -6.38
CA PHE A 18 -13.68 8.83 -6.65
C PHE A 18 -13.38 9.48 -8.02
N ASP A 19 -12.36 10.34 -8.06
CA ASP A 19 -11.91 11.01 -9.29
C ASP A 19 -10.79 10.20 -9.96
N ARG A 20 -11.01 9.75 -11.19
CA ARG A 20 -10.06 8.98 -12.02
C ARG A 20 -9.28 9.86 -13.02
N SER A 21 -9.23 11.16 -12.82
CA SER A 21 -8.55 12.09 -13.76
C SER A 21 -7.04 11.86 -13.85
N LYS A 22 -6.42 11.26 -12.82
CA LYS A 22 -5.00 10.92 -12.77
C LYS A 22 -4.76 9.42 -12.83
N PRO A 23 -3.66 8.96 -13.46
CA PRO A 23 -3.25 7.56 -13.39
C PRO A 23 -3.09 7.09 -11.94
N HIS A 24 -3.60 5.91 -11.63
CA HIS A 24 -3.52 5.30 -10.31
C HIS A 24 -2.31 4.37 -10.20
N CYS A 25 -1.56 4.51 -9.10
CA CYS A 25 -0.39 3.70 -8.81
C CYS A 25 -0.39 3.29 -7.32
N ASN A 26 -0.14 2.03 -7.06
CA ASN A 26 0.00 1.50 -5.70
C ASN A 26 1.48 1.51 -5.33
N ILE A 27 1.85 2.22 -4.29
CA ILE A 27 3.20 2.18 -3.73
C ILE A 27 3.15 1.86 -2.25
N GLY A 28 4.28 1.60 -1.63
CA GLY A 28 4.31 1.42 -0.18
C GLY A 28 5.71 1.53 0.38
N THR A 29 5.76 1.69 1.70
CA THR A 29 7.00 1.75 2.47
C THR A 29 7.40 0.37 2.95
N ILE A 30 8.65 -0.01 2.69
CA ILE A 30 9.31 -1.22 3.15
C ILE A 30 10.63 -0.88 3.86
N GLY A 31 11.18 -1.79 4.65
CA GLY A 31 12.45 -1.60 5.36
C GLY A 31 12.35 -2.00 6.83
N HIS A 32 13.47 -1.88 7.53
CA HIS A 32 13.63 -2.34 8.91
C HIS A 32 12.69 -1.63 9.90
N VAL A 33 12.40 -2.26 11.04
CA VAL A 33 11.72 -1.63 12.17
C VAL A 33 12.52 -0.40 12.62
N ASP A 34 11.85 0.63 13.11
CA ASP A 34 12.44 1.89 13.60
C ASP A 34 13.23 2.74 12.57
N HIS A 35 13.28 2.35 11.29
CA HIS A 35 13.84 3.17 10.23
C HIS A 35 12.93 4.34 9.81
N GLY A 36 11.69 4.41 10.34
CA GLY A 36 10.79 5.56 10.21
C GLY A 36 9.84 5.49 9.01
N LYS A 37 9.41 4.28 8.59
CA LYS A 37 8.43 4.08 7.50
C LYS A 37 7.12 4.84 7.72
N THR A 38 6.46 4.59 8.83
CA THR A 38 5.19 5.26 9.19
C THR A 38 5.36 6.76 9.38
N THR A 39 6.52 7.19 9.94
CA THR A 39 6.86 8.61 10.03
C THR A 39 6.99 9.25 8.65
N LEU A 40 7.63 8.57 7.70
CA LEU A 40 7.73 9.03 6.31
C LEU A 40 6.36 9.10 5.65
N THR A 41 5.52 8.08 5.82
CA THR A 41 4.14 8.06 5.31
C THR A 41 3.33 9.25 5.82
N ALA A 42 3.45 9.59 7.13
CA ALA A 42 2.84 10.77 7.72
C ALA A 42 3.43 12.08 7.16
N ALA A 43 4.76 12.14 6.98
CA ALA A 43 5.45 13.30 6.41
C ALA A 43 5.02 13.55 4.95
N ILE A 44 4.89 12.51 4.13
CA ILE A 44 4.37 12.60 2.75
C ILE A 44 2.95 13.19 2.76
N CYS A 45 2.03 12.60 3.55
CA CYS A 45 0.65 13.08 3.64
C CYS A 45 0.60 14.56 4.08
N THR A 46 1.38 14.94 5.10
CA THR A 46 1.39 16.30 5.63
C THR A 46 1.98 17.30 4.65
N THR A 47 3.11 16.98 4.02
CA THR A 47 3.77 17.84 3.03
C THR A 47 2.90 18.04 1.79
N LEU A 48 2.28 16.98 1.26
CA LEU A 48 1.37 17.06 0.14
C LEU A 48 0.07 17.80 0.49
N ALA A 49 -0.43 17.65 1.72
CA ALA A 49 -1.61 18.39 2.18
C ALA A 49 -1.37 19.89 2.23
N ALA A 50 -0.18 20.33 2.64
CA ALA A 50 0.21 21.74 2.60
C ALA A 50 0.18 22.33 1.18
N ASN A 51 0.33 21.48 0.16
CA ASN A 51 0.24 21.83 -1.26
C ASN A 51 -1.16 21.54 -1.87
N GLY A 52 -2.18 21.18 -1.05
CA GLY A 52 -3.54 20.88 -1.51
C GLY A 52 -3.67 19.55 -2.29
N LEU A 53 -2.71 18.64 -2.16
CA LEU A 53 -2.61 17.39 -2.93
C LEU A 53 -2.98 16.15 -2.10
N ALA A 54 -3.25 16.27 -0.82
CA ALA A 54 -3.66 15.19 0.07
C ALA A 54 -4.54 15.69 1.21
N ALA A 55 -5.17 14.76 1.95
CA ALA A 55 -5.63 15.02 3.30
C ALA A 55 -4.47 14.78 4.27
N ALA A 56 -4.17 15.74 5.15
CA ALA A 56 -3.17 15.53 6.17
C ALA A 56 -3.58 14.35 7.07
N LYS A 57 -2.64 13.42 7.29
CA LYS A 57 -2.81 12.32 8.24
C LYS A 57 -1.68 12.34 9.26
N ARG A 58 -2.03 12.12 10.52
CA ARG A 58 -1.07 12.02 11.61
C ARG A 58 -0.58 10.58 11.76
N PHE A 59 0.57 10.40 12.39
CA PHE A 59 1.14 9.10 12.70
C PHE A 59 0.14 8.17 13.43
N ASP A 60 -0.56 8.69 14.44
CA ASP A 60 -1.54 7.98 15.24
C ASP A 60 -2.87 7.66 14.52
N GLU A 61 -3.07 8.20 13.33
CA GLU A 61 -4.18 7.89 12.42
C GLU A 61 -3.81 6.79 11.41
N ILE A 62 -2.51 6.59 11.17
CA ILE A 62 -1.96 5.53 10.31
C ILE A 62 -1.87 4.24 11.13
N ASP A 63 -1.08 4.22 12.21
CA ASP A 63 -1.01 3.12 13.19
C ASP A 63 -2.14 3.28 14.20
N ASN A 64 -3.31 2.77 13.86
CA ASN A 64 -4.55 3.07 14.59
C ASN A 64 -4.97 1.96 15.57
N ALA A 65 -4.47 0.73 15.40
CA ALA A 65 -4.83 -0.38 16.29
C ALA A 65 -4.30 -0.16 17.72
N PRO A 66 -5.07 -0.53 18.77
CA PRO A 66 -4.62 -0.35 20.15
C PRO A 66 -3.29 -1.03 20.45
N GLU A 67 -3.02 -2.17 19.82
CA GLU A 67 -1.78 -2.93 19.98
C GLU A 67 -0.59 -2.24 19.32
N GLU A 68 -0.77 -1.62 18.15
CA GLU A 68 0.22 -0.81 17.46
C GLU A 68 0.62 0.41 18.30
N LYS A 69 -0.38 1.11 18.85
CA LYS A 69 -0.16 2.26 19.75
C LYS A 69 0.56 1.88 21.04
N ALA A 70 0.24 0.71 21.58
CA ALA A 70 0.85 0.23 22.82
C ALA A 70 2.32 -0.19 22.65
N ARG A 71 2.67 -0.73 21.46
CA ARG A 71 4.01 -1.21 21.15
C ARG A 71 4.86 -0.19 20.38
N GLY A 72 4.25 0.82 19.77
CA GLY A 72 4.92 1.81 18.91
C GLY A 72 5.45 1.23 17.61
N ILE A 73 4.87 0.14 17.11
CA ILE A 73 5.27 -0.55 15.86
C ILE A 73 4.05 -0.84 15.01
N THR A 74 4.21 -0.78 13.68
CA THR A 74 3.19 -1.21 12.73
C THR A 74 3.07 -2.72 12.71
N ILE A 75 1.86 -3.24 12.88
CA ILE A 75 1.54 -4.69 12.89
C ILE A 75 0.81 -5.07 11.61
N ASN A 76 -0.22 -4.31 11.26
CA ASN A 76 -1.02 -4.53 10.07
C ASN A 76 -0.66 -3.51 8.98
N THR A 77 -0.87 -3.87 7.73
CA THR A 77 -0.74 -2.92 6.63
C THR A 77 -1.79 -1.81 6.77
N SER A 78 -1.36 -0.57 6.66
CA SER A 78 -2.24 0.59 6.64
C SER A 78 -2.27 1.23 5.25
N HIS A 79 -3.44 1.67 4.81
CA HIS A 79 -3.61 2.28 3.51
C HIS A 79 -3.94 3.76 3.63
N VAL A 80 -3.18 4.59 2.93
CA VAL A 80 -3.45 6.02 2.78
C VAL A 80 -3.51 6.41 1.32
N GLU A 81 -4.22 7.50 0.99
CA GLU A 81 -4.26 8.03 -0.37
C GLU A 81 -3.70 9.45 -0.42
N TYR A 82 -3.04 9.77 -1.51
CA TYR A 82 -2.61 11.13 -1.84
C TYR A 82 -2.36 11.28 -3.35
N THR A 83 -2.17 12.50 -3.80
CA THR A 83 -1.86 12.79 -5.21
C THR A 83 -0.59 13.61 -5.32
N THR A 84 0.10 13.45 -6.44
CA THR A 84 1.08 14.40 -6.95
C THR A 84 0.44 15.24 -8.05
N ALA A 85 1.22 16.07 -8.73
CA ALA A 85 0.74 16.73 -9.94
C ALA A 85 0.33 15.72 -11.02
N ASN A 86 1.03 14.57 -11.09
CA ASN A 86 0.97 13.62 -12.19
C ASN A 86 0.13 12.38 -11.91
N ARG A 87 0.07 11.92 -10.64
CA ARG A 87 -0.51 10.61 -10.27
C ARG A 87 -1.37 10.67 -9.02
N HIS A 88 -2.28 9.70 -8.91
CA HIS A 88 -2.95 9.33 -7.68
C HIS A 88 -2.28 8.09 -7.10
N TYR A 89 -1.93 8.13 -5.82
CA TYR A 89 -1.28 7.04 -5.12
C TYR A 89 -2.17 6.42 -4.05
N ALA A 90 -2.28 5.09 -4.07
CA ALA A 90 -2.61 4.32 -2.89
C ALA A 90 -1.30 3.88 -2.25
N HIS A 91 -1.07 4.26 -1.01
CA HIS A 91 0.16 3.95 -0.28
C HIS A 91 -0.12 2.93 0.81
N VAL A 92 0.64 1.85 0.78
CA VAL A 92 0.60 0.77 1.76
C VAL A 92 1.76 0.93 2.73
N ASP A 93 1.48 1.25 3.97
CA ASP A 93 2.50 1.25 5.03
C ASP A 93 2.68 -0.16 5.57
N CYS A 94 3.85 -0.76 5.36
CA CYS A 94 4.14 -2.14 5.74
C CYS A 94 4.81 -2.25 7.11
N PRO A 95 4.49 -3.30 7.89
CA PRO A 95 5.23 -3.58 9.11
C PRO A 95 6.71 -3.85 8.82
N GLY A 96 7.59 -3.50 9.77
CA GLY A 96 9.03 -3.69 9.65
C GLY A 96 9.57 -4.83 10.50
N HIS A 97 8.79 -5.36 11.44
CA HIS A 97 9.23 -6.37 12.39
C HIS A 97 9.11 -7.79 11.80
N ALA A 98 10.10 -8.65 12.07
CA ALA A 98 10.16 -10.02 11.54
C ALA A 98 8.91 -10.86 11.84
N ASP A 99 8.27 -10.68 13.01
CA ASP A 99 7.05 -11.41 13.36
C ASP A 99 5.87 -11.15 12.41
N TYR A 100 5.91 -10.05 11.63
CA TYR A 100 4.82 -9.60 10.77
C TYR A 100 5.15 -9.69 9.27
N VAL A 101 6.15 -10.47 8.90
CA VAL A 101 6.57 -10.71 7.51
C VAL A 101 5.39 -11.12 6.61
N LYS A 102 4.46 -11.93 7.09
CA LYS A 102 3.25 -12.30 6.33
C LYS A 102 2.40 -11.09 5.91
N ASN A 103 2.28 -10.10 6.79
CA ASN A 103 1.55 -8.87 6.49
C ASN A 103 2.35 -7.99 5.54
N MET A 104 3.68 -7.94 5.71
CA MET A 104 4.59 -7.25 4.77
C MET A 104 4.48 -7.82 3.36
N VAL A 105 4.57 -9.15 3.20
CA VAL A 105 4.45 -9.84 1.90
C VAL A 105 3.09 -9.54 1.24
N THR A 106 2.01 -9.60 2.02
CA THR A 106 0.66 -9.28 1.50
C THR A 106 0.57 -7.83 1.03
N GLY A 107 1.15 -6.89 1.77
CA GLY A 107 1.20 -5.49 1.36
C GLY A 107 2.08 -5.27 0.13
N ALA A 108 3.28 -5.87 0.10
CA ALA A 108 4.20 -5.75 -1.02
C ALA A 108 3.64 -6.31 -2.34
N ALA A 109 2.88 -7.40 -2.28
CA ALA A 109 2.23 -7.99 -3.46
C ALA A 109 1.22 -7.04 -4.14
N GLN A 110 0.76 -6.00 -3.44
CA GLN A 110 -0.15 -5.00 -4.01
C GLN A 110 0.56 -3.85 -4.72
N MET A 111 1.88 -3.72 -4.55
CA MET A 111 2.63 -2.54 -4.97
C MET A 111 3.03 -2.59 -6.45
N ASP A 112 2.91 -1.46 -7.11
CA ASP A 112 3.44 -1.19 -8.46
C ASP A 112 4.86 -0.61 -8.40
N GLY A 113 5.33 -0.28 -7.18
CA GLY A 113 6.65 0.18 -6.83
C GLY A 113 6.77 0.36 -5.33
N ALA A 114 7.97 0.34 -4.77
CA ALA A 114 8.18 0.48 -3.33
C ALA A 114 9.13 1.64 -2.98
N ILE A 115 8.96 2.19 -1.79
CA ILE A 115 9.90 3.10 -1.15
C ILE A 115 10.62 2.32 -0.06
N LEU A 116 11.90 2.06 -0.27
CA LEU A 116 12.76 1.46 0.74
C LEU A 116 13.25 2.55 1.71
N VAL A 117 12.93 2.40 2.98
CA VAL A 117 13.36 3.34 4.01
C VAL A 117 14.53 2.74 4.80
N VAL A 118 15.68 3.42 4.74
CA VAL A 118 16.90 3.04 5.46
C VAL A 118 17.34 4.20 6.33
N ALA A 119 17.55 3.97 7.64
CA ALA A 119 18.09 5.00 8.52
C ALA A 119 19.59 5.18 8.23
N ALA A 120 20.02 6.42 8.01
CA ALA A 120 21.43 6.76 7.78
C ALA A 120 22.32 6.43 8.99
N THR A 121 21.74 6.42 10.21
CA THR A 121 22.42 6.07 11.45
C THR A 121 22.77 4.59 11.58
N ASP A 122 22.01 3.71 10.92
CA ASP A 122 22.09 2.27 11.15
C ASP A 122 22.50 1.51 9.88
N GLY A 123 22.31 2.11 8.69
CA GLY A 123 22.52 1.44 7.41
C GLY A 123 21.53 0.30 7.15
N PRO A 124 21.81 -0.57 6.17
CA PRO A 124 20.98 -1.74 5.86
C PRO A 124 21.01 -2.77 6.97
N MET A 125 19.87 -3.00 7.62
CA MET A 125 19.67 -3.94 8.71
C MET A 125 19.08 -5.29 8.19
N PRO A 126 19.00 -6.37 9.01
CA PRO A 126 18.52 -7.68 8.53
C PRO A 126 17.16 -7.63 7.82
N GLN A 127 16.14 -6.96 8.38
CA GLN A 127 14.84 -6.86 7.71
C GLN A 127 14.87 -5.98 6.45
N THR A 128 15.86 -5.10 6.29
CA THR A 128 16.07 -4.38 5.02
C THR A 128 16.35 -5.37 3.90
N ARG A 129 17.24 -6.33 4.14
CA ARG A 129 17.62 -7.40 3.19
C ARG A 129 16.43 -8.30 2.88
N GLU A 130 15.74 -8.75 3.93
CA GLU A 130 14.54 -9.59 3.80
C GLU A 130 13.45 -8.88 2.99
N HIS A 131 13.17 -7.60 3.26
CA HIS A 131 12.14 -6.86 2.54
C HIS A 131 12.47 -6.61 1.07
N ILE A 132 13.74 -6.38 0.71
CA ILE A 132 14.16 -6.24 -0.69
C ILE A 132 13.97 -7.57 -1.42
N LEU A 133 14.43 -8.68 -0.82
CA LEU A 133 14.26 -10.02 -1.37
C LEU A 133 12.78 -10.35 -1.58
N LEU A 134 11.94 -10.13 -0.56
CA LEU A 134 10.52 -10.43 -0.65
C LEU A 134 9.81 -9.53 -1.67
N ALA A 135 10.18 -8.25 -1.76
CA ALA A 135 9.66 -7.35 -2.80
C ALA A 135 9.98 -7.87 -4.21
N HIS A 136 11.20 -8.38 -4.42
CA HIS A 136 11.57 -9.03 -5.68
C HIS A 136 10.75 -10.28 -5.95
N GLN A 137 10.58 -11.16 -4.94
CA GLN A 137 9.83 -12.41 -5.07
C GLN A 137 8.33 -12.20 -5.40
N VAL A 138 7.72 -11.14 -4.88
CA VAL A 138 6.32 -10.80 -5.20
C VAL A 138 6.16 -9.96 -6.45
N GLY A 139 7.26 -9.64 -7.14
CA GLY A 139 7.26 -8.96 -8.44
C GLY A 139 7.13 -7.44 -8.38
N VAL A 140 7.57 -6.78 -7.30
CA VAL A 140 7.68 -5.30 -7.27
C VAL A 140 8.71 -4.87 -8.33
N PRO A 141 8.31 -4.07 -9.34
CA PRO A 141 9.17 -3.83 -10.49
C PRO A 141 10.31 -2.84 -10.23
N LYS A 142 10.11 -1.88 -9.33
CA LYS A 142 11.08 -0.79 -9.04
C LYS A 142 11.00 -0.38 -7.58
N ILE A 143 12.16 0.00 -7.05
CA ILE A 143 12.32 0.55 -5.69
C ILE A 143 12.93 1.95 -5.81
N VAL A 144 12.41 2.92 -5.05
CA VAL A 144 13.02 4.22 -4.77
C VAL A 144 13.48 4.19 -3.32
N VAL A 145 14.63 4.76 -3.01
CA VAL A 145 15.17 4.74 -1.63
C VAL A 145 15.01 6.09 -0.96
N PHE A 146 14.54 6.09 0.26
CA PHE A 146 14.60 7.22 1.16
C PHE A 146 15.57 6.93 2.30
N MET A 147 16.76 7.55 2.25
CA MET A 147 17.73 7.49 3.33
C MET A 147 17.28 8.47 4.42
N ASN A 148 16.70 7.92 5.47
CA ASN A 148 16.07 8.68 6.55
C ASN A 148 17.05 9.01 7.68
N LYS A 149 16.68 9.94 8.56
CA LYS A 149 17.45 10.39 9.73
C LYS A 149 18.80 11.03 9.36
N CYS A 150 18.92 11.63 8.18
CA CYS A 150 20.14 12.30 7.76
C CYS A 150 20.47 13.54 8.62
N ASP A 151 19.47 14.11 9.31
CA ASP A 151 19.62 15.17 10.30
C ASP A 151 20.45 14.75 11.54
N MET A 152 20.67 13.45 11.74
CA MET A 152 21.43 12.91 12.87
C MET A 152 22.87 12.51 12.49
N VAL A 153 23.28 12.72 11.24
CA VAL A 153 24.59 12.31 10.72
C VAL A 153 25.27 13.53 10.12
N ASP A 154 26.29 14.04 10.80
CA ASP A 154 27.04 15.23 10.36
C ASP A 154 28.14 14.90 9.33
N ASP A 155 28.56 13.63 9.26
CA ASP A 155 29.64 13.18 8.39
C ASP A 155 29.11 12.70 7.03
N ALA A 156 29.45 13.43 5.98
CA ALA A 156 29.03 13.11 4.61
C ALA A 156 29.60 11.77 4.11
N GLU A 157 30.79 11.36 4.60
CA GLU A 157 31.41 10.09 4.19
C GLU A 157 30.59 8.89 4.71
N ILE A 158 29.97 9.03 5.90
CA ILE A 158 29.05 8.00 6.43
C ILE A 158 27.81 7.88 5.55
N LEU A 159 27.23 9.00 5.11
CA LEU A 159 26.08 8.99 4.21
C LEU A 159 26.42 8.33 2.87
N ASP A 160 27.60 8.61 2.32
CA ASP A 160 28.07 8.00 1.06
C ASP A 160 28.31 6.49 1.23
N LEU A 161 28.83 6.06 2.36
CA LEU A 161 29.04 4.63 2.68
C LEU A 161 27.70 3.89 2.76
N VAL A 162 26.72 4.44 3.50
CA VAL A 162 25.38 3.83 3.61
C VAL A 162 24.71 3.75 2.23
N GLU A 163 24.84 4.80 1.41
CA GLU A 163 24.30 4.79 0.04
C GLU A 163 24.92 3.69 -0.80
N MET A 164 26.25 3.50 -0.73
CA MET A 164 26.96 2.44 -1.45
C MET A 164 26.48 1.05 -1.01
N GLU A 165 26.35 0.82 0.31
CA GLU A 165 25.84 -0.46 0.83
C GLU A 165 24.41 -0.77 0.36
N VAL A 166 23.56 0.24 0.31
CA VAL A 166 22.17 0.09 -0.20
C VAL A 166 22.17 -0.26 -1.68
N ARG A 167 23.02 0.41 -2.51
CA ARG A 167 23.15 0.12 -3.95
C ARG A 167 23.65 -1.30 -4.21
N GLU A 168 24.68 -1.75 -3.47
CA GLU A 168 25.18 -3.12 -3.55
C GLU A 168 24.09 -4.14 -3.17
N LEU A 169 23.32 -3.84 -2.12
CA LEU A 169 22.26 -4.72 -1.66
C LEU A 169 21.13 -4.83 -2.68
N LEU A 170 20.71 -3.72 -3.29
CA LEU A 170 19.71 -3.70 -4.37
C LEU A 170 20.18 -4.52 -5.57
N SER A 171 21.44 -4.35 -5.99
CA SER A 171 22.06 -5.10 -7.10
C SER A 171 22.12 -6.59 -6.80
N LYS A 172 22.41 -6.97 -5.55
CA LYS A 172 22.43 -8.39 -5.11
C LYS A 172 21.09 -9.07 -5.31
N TYR A 173 19.98 -8.34 -5.13
CA TYR A 173 18.60 -8.85 -5.30
C TYR A 173 17.96 -8.43 -6.63
N GLU A 174 18.80 -8.24 -7.66
CA GLU A 174 18.38 -8.04 -9.05
C GLU A 174 17.59 -6.73 -9.32
N PHE A 175 17.64 -5.76 -8.42
CA PHE A 175 17.23 -4.41 -8.69
C PHE A 175 18.36 -3.59 -9.31
N ASP A 176 18.01 -2.50 -10.00
CA ASP A 176 18.99 -1.58 -10.60
C ASP A 176 19.62 -0.68 -9.51
N GLY A 177 20.64 -1.21 -8.81
CA GLY A 177 21.28 -0.49 -7.71
C GLY A 177 21.90 0.84 -8.12
N ASP A 178 22.52 0.90 -9.32
CA ASP A 178 23.18 2.12 -9.81
C ASP A 178 22.16 3.18 -10.26
N GLY A 179 21.10 2.76 -10.96
CA GLY A 179 20.06 3.66 -11.47
C GLY A 179 18.96 4.00 -10.47
N THR A 180 18.90 3.32 -9.32
CA THR A 180 17.87 3.60 -8.30
C THR A 180 18.05 4.97 -7.67
N PRO A 181 17.03 5.85 -7.70
CA PRO A 181 17.05 7.12 -6.97
C PRO A 181 17.17 6.90 -5.47
N ILE A 182 18.13 7.57 -4.83
CA ILE A 182 18.30 7.60 -3.37
C ILE A 182 18.19 9.04 -2.91
N ILE A 183 17.16 9.33 -2.11
CA ILE A 183 16.88 10.65 -1.56
C ILE A 183 17.30 10.68 -0.09
N ARG A 184 18.23 11.57 0.25
CA ARG A 184 18.70 11.78 1.63
C ARG A 184 17.78 12.78 2.32
N GLY A 185 17.19 12.40 3.47
CA GLY A 185 16.21 13.24 4.13
C GLY A 185 15.99 12.90 5.60
N SER A 186 15.09 13.67 6.21
CA SER A 186 14.58 13.44 7.57
C SER A 186 13.06 13.52 7.56
N ALA A 187 12.41 12.37 7.71
CA ALA A 187 10.95 12.28 7.76
C ALA A 187 10.39 13.01 9.00
N LEU A 188 11.10 12.95 10.14
CA LEU A 188 10.68 13.62 11.37
C LEU A 188 10.74 15.13 11.23
N GLN A 189 11.82 15.69 10.70
CA GLN A 189 11.97 17.13 10.53
C GLN A 189 11.00 17.67 9.46
N ALA A 190 10.77 16.90 8.38
CA ALA A 190 9.73 17.23 7.39
C ALA A 190 8.33 17.28 8.04
N LEU A 191 8.00 16.30 8.90
CA LEU A 191 6.75 16.27 9.64
C LEU A 191 6.60 17.43 10.62
N ASN A 192 7.71 17.88 11.23
CA ASN A 192 7.78 19.05 12.09
C ASN A 192 7.64 20.38 11.33
N GLY A 193 7.64 20.35 10.00
CA GLY A 193 7.40 21.52 9.16
C GLY A 193 8.67 22.22 8.66
N GLU A 194 9.85 21.64 8.84
CA GLU A 194 11.10 22.21 8.33
C GLU A 194 11.17 22.13 6.81
N LYS A 195 11.24 23.28 6.18
CA LYS A 195 11.10 23.45 4.73
C LYS A 195 12.12 22.64 3.92
N GLU A 196 13.37 22.63 4.34
CA GLU A 196 14.44 21.87 3.68
C GLU A 196 14.08 20.38 3.55
N TRP A 197 13.58 19.78 4.64
CA TRP A 197 13.23 18.37 4.67
C TRP A 197 11.89 18.08 3.99
N GLN A 198 10.96 19.04 3.99
CA GLN A 198 9.74 18.94 3.17
C GLN A 198 10.07 18.94 1.68
N ASP A 199 11.06 19.73 1.23
CA ASP A 199 11.54 19.74 -0.14
C ASP A 199 12.15 18.38 -0.53
N LYS A 200 12.83 17.67 0.41
CA LYS A 200 13.30 16.29 0.20
C LYS A 200 12.16 15.28 0.08
N VAL A 201 11.07 15.46 0.80
CA VAL A 201 9.85 14.64 0.61
C VAL A 201 9.24 14.90 -0.77
N MET A 202 9.20 16.14 -1.24
CA MET A 202 8.74 16.47 -2.58
C MET A 202 9.65 15.89 -3.67
N GLU A 203 10.98 15.90 -3.46
CA GLU A 203 11.98 15.25 -4.32
C GLU A 203 11.75 13.74 -4.41
N LEU A 204 11.46 13.08 -3.26
CA LEU A 204 11.09 11.67 -3.23
C LEU A 204 9.85 11.39 -4.08
N MET A 205 8.81 12.21 -3.96
CA MET A 205 7.58 12.01 -4.72
C MET A 205 7.79 12.25 -6.23
N ALA A 206 8.64 13.21 -6.59
CA ALA A 206 9.03 13.43 -7.98
C ALA A 206 9.82 12.22 -8.54
N ALA A 207 10.74 11.66 -7.75
CA ALA A 207 11.46 10.44 -8.12
C ALA A 207 10.51 9.23 -8.29
N CYS A 208 9.50 9.09 -7.42
CA CYS A 208 8.47 8.07 -7.59
C CYS A 208 7.66 8.27 -8.89
N ASP A 209 7.28 9.51 -9.21
CA ASP A 209 6.56 9.83 -10.45
C ASP A 209 7.38 9.48 -11.71
N GLU A 210 8.70 9.68 -11.67
CA GLU A 210 9.58 9.49 -12.82
C GLU A 210 10.07 8.04 -12.95
N TYR A 211 10.54 7.44 -11.84
CA TYR A 211 11.25 6.17 -11.86
C TYR A 211 10.33 4.95 -11.83
N ILE A 212 9.20 5.02 -11.09
CA ILE A 212 8.24 3.91 -11.04
C ILE A 212 7.39 3.92 -12.32
N PRO A 213 7.37 2.83 -13.11
CA PRO A 213 6.59 2.81 -14.34
C PRO A 213 5.09 2.87 -14.05
N LEU A 214 4.31 3.44 -14.98
CA LEU A 214 2.85 3.31 -14.91
C LEU A 214 2.47 1.85 -15.15
N PRO A 215 1.71 1.24 -14.24
CA PRO A 215 1.35 -0.16 -14.37
C PRO A 215 0.40 -0.40 -15.55
N GLN A 216 0.65 -1.48 -16.29
CA GLN A 216 -0.29 -1.94 -17.30
C GLN A 216 -1.40 -2.75 -16.59
N ARG A 217 -2.65 -2.32 -16.76
CA ARG A 217 -3.81 -2.95 -16.11
C ARG A 217 -4.53 -3.87 -17.08
N GLU A 218 -4.68 -5.13 -16.69
CA GLU A 218 -5.41 -6.17 -17.47
C GLU A 218 -6.93 -6.04 -17.28
N THR A 219 -7.52 -4.95 -17.75
CA THR A 219 -8.96 -4.65 -17.58
C THR A 219 -9.87 -5.46 -18.50
N ASP A 220 -9.32 -6.05 -19.57
CA ASP A 220 -10.02 -6.88 -20.55
C ASP A 220 -10.18 -8.36 -20.13
N LYS A 221 -9.49 -8.78 -19.07
CA LYS A 221 -9.60 -10.13 -18.51
C LYS A 221 -10.79 -10.26 -17.56
N PRO A 222 -11.27 -11.50 -17.30
CA PRO A 222 -12.29 -11.73 -16.28
C PRO A 222 -11.85 -11.20 -14.91
N PHE A 223 -12.78 -10.57 -14.19
CA PHE A 223 -12.54 -10.01 -12.85
C PHE A 223 -11.94 -11.04 -11.89
N LEU A 224 -10.95 -10.62 -11.13
CA LEU A 224 -10.32 -11.37 -10.04
C LEU A 224 -9.81 -10.42 -8.94
N MET A 225 -10.17 -10.70 -7.69
CA MET A 225 -9.72 -9.97 -6.51
C MET A 225 -9.44 -10.96 -5.36
N PRO A 226 -8.18 -11.12 -4.92
CA PRO A 226 -7.85 -11.80 -3.68
C PRO A 226 -8.45 -11.05 -2.48
N ILE A 227 -8.96 -11.80 -1.50
CA ILE A 227 -9.55 -11.23 -0.28
C ILE A 227 -8.47 -11.07 0.77
N GLU A 228 -8.24 -9.84 1.21
CA GLU A 228 -7.23 -9.47 2.20
C GLU A 228 -7.80 -9.29 3.59
N ASP A 229 -8.96 -8.61 3.68
CA ASP A 229 -9.65 -8.40 4.94
C ASP A 229 -11.16 -8.36 4.76
N ILE A 230 -11.89 -8.51 5.87
CA ILE A 230 -13.34 -8.62 5.85
C ILE A 230 -13.94 -7.77 6.98
N PHE A 231 -14.87 -6.90 6.61
CA PHE A 231 -15.61 -6.07 7.54
C PHE A 231 -17.10 -6.37 7.49
N THR A 232 -17.76 -6.31 8.63
CA THR A 232 -19.23 -6.36 8.69
C THR A 232 -19.78 -4.98 8.98
N ILE A 233 -20.67 -4.50 8.12
CA ILE A 233 -21.40 -3.26 8.33
C ILE A 233 -22.78 -3.63 8.84
N THR A 234 -23.10 -3.27 10.08
CA THR A 234 -24.39 -3.54 10.71
C THR A 234 -25.56 -3.03 9.83
N GLY A 235 -26.47 -3.94 9.45
CA GLY A 235 -27.62 -3.63 8.61
C GLY A 235 -27.33 -3.49 7.10
N ARG A 236 -26.06 -3.66 6.65
CA ARG A 236 -25.69 -3.60 5.22
C ARG A 236 -25.13 -4.90 4.67
N GLY A 237 -24.36 -5.66 5.45
CA GLY A 237 -23.77 -6.93 5.04
C GLY A 237 -22.25 -6.99 5.24
N THR A 238 -21.62 -7.92 4.56
CA THR A 238 -20.19 -8.18 4.62
C THR A 238 -19.48 -7.46 3.47
N VAL A 239 -18.40 -6.75 3.81
CA VAL A 239 -17.48 -6.11 2.86
C VAL A 239 -16.21 -6.95 2.80
N ALA A 240 -15.84 -7.40 1.61
CA ALA A 240 -14.54 -7.99 1.32
C ALA A 240 -13.63 -6.92 0.73
N THR A 241 -12.42 -6.77 1.25
CA THR A 241 -11.41 -5.82 0.74
C THR A 241 -10.28 -6.56 0.06
N GLY A 242 -9.67 -5.89 -0.91
CA GLY A 242 -8.51 -6.38 -1.63
C GLY A 242 -8.16 -5.49 -2.82
N ARG A 243 -7.00 -5.76 -3.41
CA ARG A 243 -6.62 -5.20 -4.70
C ARG A 243 -7.23 -6.04 -5.83
N ILE A 244 -7.83 -5.39 -6.81
CA ILE A 244 -8.26 -6.06 -8.04
C ILE A 244 -7.03 -6.40 -8.87
N GLU A 245 -6.80 -7.70 -9.11
CA GLU A 245 -5.66 -8.17 -9.89
C GLU A 245 -5.88 -7.99 -11.40
N ARG A 246 -7.10 -8.27 -11.86
CA ARG A 246 -7.47 -8.16 -13.26
C ARG A 246 -8.97 -7.95 -13.44
N GLY A 247 -9.34 -7.46 -14.61
CA GLY A 247 -10.72 -7.23 -15.00
C GLY A 247 -11.33 -5.97 -14.40
N VAL A 248 -12.63 -5.88 -14.53
CA VAL A 248 -13.49 -4.80 -14.03
C VAL A 248 -14.67 -5.42 -13.30
N VAL A 249 -15.13 -4.82 -12.23
CA VAL A 249 -16.36 -5.17 -11.52
C VAL A 249 -17.26 -3.95 -11.41
N HIS A 250 -18.55 -4.11 -11.70
CA HIS A 250 -19.56 -3.07 -11.63
C HIS A 250 -20.51 -3.30 -10.47
N LEU A 251 -21.22 -2.25 -10.11
CA LEU A 251 -22.34 -2.36 -9.17
C LEU A 251 -23.41 -3.29 -9.76
N ASN A 252 -23.90 -4.24 -8.96
CA ASN A 252 -24.83 -5.32 -9.28
C ASN A 252 -24.27 -6.50 -10.09
N ASP A 253 -22.98 -6.52 -10.36
CA ASP A 253 -22.34 -7.71 -10.94
C ASP A 253 -22.45 -8.91 -9.99
N LYS A 254 -22.54 -10.09 -10.61
CA LYS A 254 -22.39 -11.37 -9.93
C LYS A 254 -20.92 -11.74 -9.85
N VAL A 255 -20.48 -12.15 -8.68
CA VAL A 255 -19.13 -12.66 -8.43
C VAL A 255 -19.20 -13.98 -7.69
N GLU A 256 -18.26 -14.85 -7.94
CA GLU A 256 -18.07 -16.10 -7.20
C GLU A 256 -16.97 -15.94 -6.16
N ARG A 257 -17.25 -16.37 -4.92
CA ARG A 257 -16.23 -16.60 -3.92
C ARG A 257 -15.66 -18.01 -4.14
N VAL A 258 -14.37 -18.09 -4.43
CA VAL A 258 -13.64 -19.32 -4.74
C VAL A 258 -12.51 -19.57 -3.75
N GLY A 259 -12.24 -20.82 -3.43
CA GLY A 259 -11.19 -21.28 -2.51
C GLY A 259 -11.74 -21.64 -1.12
N LEU A 260 -10.98 -22.44 -0.38
CA LEU A 260 -11.23 -22.85 1.01
C LEU A 260 -12.69 -23.29 1.30
N GLY A 261 -13.28 -24.07 0.40
CA GLY A 261 -14.65 -24.59 0.52
C GLY A 261 -15.43 -24.52 -0.78
N GLU A 262 -16.75 -24.63 -0.68
CA GLU A 262 -17.62 -24.60 -1.85
C GLU A 262 -17.63 -23.23 -2.51
N THR A 263 -17.71 -23.17 -3.83
CA THR A 263 -17.88 -21.93 -4.59
C THR A 263 -19.30 -21.39 -4.40
N VAL A 264 -19.41 -20.13 -4.02
CA VAL A 264 -20.69 -19.46 -3.77
C VAL A 264 -20.78 -18.16 -4.55
N GLU A 265 -21.94 -17.95 -5.23
CA GLU A 265 -22.22 -16.72 -5.95
C GLU A 265 -22.79 -15.64 -5.02
N TYR A 266 -22.28 -14.41 -5.17
CA TYR A 266 -22.79 -13.21 -4.51
C TYR A 266 -23.04 -12.09 -5.51
N VAL A 267 -23.81 -11.08 -5.09
CA VAL A 267 -24.04 -9.87 -5.88
C VAL A 267 -23.34 -8.69 -5.18
N VAL A 268 -22.54 -7.94 -5.94
CA VAL A 268 -21.88 -6.73 -5.49
C VAL A 268 -22.90 -5.60 -5.38
N THR A 269 -23.17 -5.12 -4.17
CA THR A 269 -24.17 -4.05 -3.91
C THR A 269 -23.54 -2.72 -3.51
N GLY A 270 -22.22 -2.65 -3.44
CA GLY A 270 -21.48 -1.43 -3.20
C GLY A 270 -20.01 -1.63 -3.53
N VAL A 271 -19.41 -0.60 -4.09
CA VAL A 271 -17.97 -0.53 -4.40
C VAL A 271 -17.44 0.75 -3.77
N GLU A 272 -16.41 0.63 -2.95
CA GLU A 272 -15.81 1.77 -2.26
C GLU A 272 -14.29 1.70 -2.32
N MET A 273 -13.64 2.84 -2.53
CA MET A 273 -12.20 3.01 -2.42
C MET A 273 -11.91 4.25 -1.57
N PHE A 274 -11.11 4.14 -0.50
CA PHE A 274 -10.81 5.23 0.44
C PHE A 274 -12.07 5.96 0.96
N ARG A 275 -13.15 5.21 1.25
CA ARG A 275 -14.47 5.72 1.70
C ARG A 275 -15.22 6.55 0.65
N LYS A 276 -14.75 6.59 -0.60
CA LYS A 276 -15.43 7.18 -1.74
C LYS A 276 -16.20 6.10 -2.51
N LEU A 277 -17.37 6.46 -3.06
CA LEU A 277 -18.17 5.53 -3.85
C LEU A 277 -17.61 5.43 -5.27
N LEU A 278 -17.70 4.24 -5.84
CA LEU A 278 -17.43 3.98 -7.25
C LEU A 278 -18.63 3.27 -7.88
N ASP A 279 -18.87 3.55 -9.17
CA ASP A 279 -19.85 2.80 -9.98
C ASP A 279 -19.24 1.49 -10.49
N ASP A 280 -17.93 1.52 -10.75
CA ASP A 280 -17.11 0.38 -11.15
C ASP A 280 -15.73 0.44 -10.48
N ALA A 281 -15.04 -0.71 -10.46
CA ALA A 281 -13.65 -0.80 -10.05
C ALA A 281 -12.89 -1.74 -10.99
N GLN A 282 -11.62 -1.43 -11.21
CA GLN A 282 -10.79 -2.11 -12.22
C GLN A 282 -9.47 -2.61 -11.65
N ALA A 283 -8.77 -3.41 -12.44
CA ALA A 283 -7.43 -3.90 -12.13
C ALA A 283 -6.55 -2.78 -11.56
N GLY A 284 -5.92 -3.04 -10.41
CA GLY A 284 -5.09 -2.13 -9.65
C GLY A 284 -5.79 -1.33 -8.56
N ASP A 285 -7.13 -1.26 -8.54
CA ASP A 285 -7.86 -0.56 -7.49
C ASP A 285 -7.86 -1.36 -6.18
N ASN A 286 -7.59 -0.70 -5.06
CA ASN A 286 -7.75 -1.26 -3.70
C ASN A 286 -9.16 -0.93 -3.20
N VAL A 287 -10.05 -1.90 -3.20
CA VAL A 287 -11.48 -1.67 -2.97
C VAL A 287 -12.08 -2.52 -1.87
N GLY A 288 -13.18 -2.03 -1.32
CA GLY A 288 -14.13 -2.79 -0.53
C GLY A 288 -15.39 -3.09 -1.36
N LEU A 289 -15.70 -4.38 -1.54
CA LEU A 289 -16.89 -4.85 -2.22
C LEU A 289 -17.94 -5.29 -1.20
N LEU A 290 -19.10 -4.65 -1.18
CA LEU A 290 -20.23 -5.04 -0.35
C LEU A 290 -20.98 -6.18 -1.02
N LEU A 291 -21.00 -7.35 -0.39
CA LEU A 291 -21.59 -8.59 -0.90
C LEU A 291 -22.96 -8.83 -0.29
N ARG A 292 -24.00 -8.93 -1.14
CA ARG A 292 -25.36 -9.22 -0.70
C ARG A 292 -25.45 -10.67 -0.21
N GLY A 293 -25.95 -10.85 1.02
CA GLY A 293 -26.22 -12.16 1.60
C GLY A 293 -24.98 -12.90 2.13
N ALA A 294 -23.77 -12.32 2.02
CA ALA A 294 -22.58 -12.89 2.60
C ALA A 294 -22.55 -12.66 4.12
N GLU A 295 -22.33 -13.71 4.88
CA GLU A 295 -22.03 -13.61 6.31
C GLU A 295 -20.51 -13.56 6.51
N LYS A 296 -20.06 -12.96 7.63
CA LYS A 296 -18.62 -12.83 7.93
C LYS A 296 -17.88 -14.18 7.95
N LYS A 297 -18.56 -15.24 8.38
CA LYS A 297 -18.00 -16.60 8.43
C LYS A 297 -17.82 -17.26 7.06
N ASP A 298 -18.55 -16.78 6.05
CA ASP A 298 -18.54 -17.38 4.71
C ASP A 298 -17.38 -16.86 3.85
N VAL A 299 -16.80 -15.73 4.23
CA VAL A 299 -15.74 -15.06 3.48
C VAL A 299 -14.53 -14.94 4.39
N VAL A 300 -13.37 -15.45 3.96
CA VAL A 300 -12.15 -15.38 4.74
C VAL A 300 -10.97 -14.95 3.88
N ARG A 301 -9.96 -14.37 4.51
CA ARG A 301 -8.68 -14.01 3.86
C ARG A 301 -8.07 -15.22 3.16
N GLY A 302 -7.55 -15.04 1.97
CA GLY A 302 -6.98 -16.07 1.12
C GLY A 302 -7.96 -16.71 0.13
N MET A 303 -9.26 -16.47 0.26
CA MET A 303 -10.21 -16.72 -0.81
C MET A 303 -10.11 -15.64 -1.89
N VAL A 304 -10.72 -15.86 -3.05
CA VAL A 304 -10.80 -14.88 -4.12
C VAL A 304 -12.25 -14.60 -4.49
N LEU A 305 -12.53 -13.36 -4.92
CA LEU A 305 -13.73 -13.01 -5.66
C LEU A 305 -13.39 -13.00 -7.15
N ALA A 306 -14.16 -13.67 -7.97
CA ALA A 306 -13.90 -13.80 -9.39
C ALA A 306 -15.17 -13.66 -10.21
N ALA A 307 -15.03 -13.34 -11.50
CA ALA A 307 -16.15 -13.44 -12.45
C ALA A 307 -16.67 -14.89 -12.47
N PRO A 308 -18.01 -15.11 -12.62
CA PRO A 308 -18.56 -16.44 -12.56
C PRO A 308 -17.91 -17.42 -13.54
N LYS A 309 -17.53 -18.61 -13.04
CA LYS A 309 -16.88 -19.70 -13.80
C LYS A 309 -15.53 -19.35 -14.44
N SER A 310 -14.88 -18.29 -13.98
CA SER A 310 -13.57 -17.85 -14.52
C SER A 310 -12.38 -18.46 -13.79
N VAL A 311 -12.57 -19.01 -12.59
CA VAL A 311 -11.52 -19.60 -11.75
C VAL A 311 -11.98 -20.95 -11.23
N THR A 312 -11.11 -21.95 -11.29
CA THR A 312 -11.31 -23.28 -10.71
C THR A 312 -10.21 -23.54 -9.68
N PRO A 313 -10.54 -23.90 -8.43
CA PRO A 313 -9.53 -24.28 -7.45
C PRO A 313 -8.89 -25.62 -7.82
N HIS A 314 -7.59 -25.75 -7.56
CA HIS A 314 -6.82 -26.98 -7.82
C HIS A 314 -6.26 -27.53 -6.51
N THR A 315 -6.27 -28.86 -6.37
CA THR A 315 -5.66 -29.57 -5.24
C THR A 315 -4.27 -30.08 -5.57
N GLU A 316 -3.95 -30.24 -6.86
CA GLU A 316 -2.65 -30.66 -7.35
C GLU A 316 -2.02 -29.53 -8.16
N PHE A 317 -0.79 -29.17 -7.83
CA PHE A 317 -0.05 -28.09 -8.50
C PHE A 317 1.46 -28.33 -8.44
N LYS A 318 2.21 -27.65 -9.29
CA LYS A 318 3.67 -27.55 -9.21
C LYS A 318 4.03 -26.18 -8.66
N ALA A 319 5.03 -26.13 -7.78
CA ALA A 319 5.53 -24.90 -7.20
C ALA A 319 7.04 -24.82 -7.34
N GLU A 320 7.53 -23.63 -7.59
CA GLU A 320 8.92 -23.26 -7.38
C GLU A 320 9.06 -22.70 -5.95
N ILE A 321 10.07 -23.15 -5.23
CA ILE A 321 10.26 -22.79 -3.82
C ILE A 321 11.62 -22.15 -3.67
N TYR A 322 11.64 -20.92 -3.15
CA TYR A 322 12.85 -20.27 -2.65
C TYR A 322 12.94 -20.47 -1.14
N VAL A 323 14.04 -21.03 -0.67
CA VAL A 323 14.28 -21.24 0.77
C VAL A 323 15.26 -20.16 1.23
N LEU A 324 14.84 -19.32 2.17
CA LEU A 324 15.70 -18.30 2.76
C LEU A 324 16.94 -18.94 3.41
N THR A 325 18.09 -18.33 3.21
CA THR A 325 19.31 -18.65 3.95
C THR A 325 19.25 -18.05 5.36
N LYS A 326 20.15 -18.47 6.25
CA LYS A 326 20.23 -17.91 7.62
C LYS A 326 20.55 -16.43 7.66
N ASP A 327 21.14 -15.89 6.58
CA ASP A 327 21.51 -14.48 6.47
C ASP A 327 20.36 -13.63 5.88
N GLU A 328 19.32 -14.28 5.40
CA GLU A 328 18.17 -13.65 4.74
C GLU A 328 16.91 -13.64 5.62
N GLY A 329 16.89 -14.41 6.71
CA GLY A 329 15.74 -14.45 7.63
C GLY A 329 15.84 -15.52 8.72
#